data_39bf049f17a14affa7259351b2b2f1cc
#
_entry.id   39bf049f17a14affa7259351b2b2f1cc
#
_cell.length_a   1.000
_cell.length_b   1.000
_cell.length_c   1.000
_cell.angle_alpha   90.00
_cell.angle_beta   90.00
_cell.angle_gamma   90.00
#
_symmetry.space_group_name_H-M   'P 1'
#
loop_
_entity.id
_entity.type
_entity.pdbx_description
1 polymer ?
#
loop_
_entity_poly.entity_id
_entity_poly.type
_entity_poly.pdbx_seq_one_letter_code
_entity_poly.pdbx_strand_id
1 'polypeptide(L)'
;MLSCIVAVRHFSGGEHDRHLVLLKIHGTIASDVSLQTRALAKAQADPLVAGLILDVDSPGGAVAGGEALHDAVARFEAAKPVVVTMGGTAASAGYMISVPARRIFASRSTLTGSIGVMLQSPDISGLLGKLGISVDLLVSGPLKAQPSLVQSLSLAGREMLQGIVTDLYDQFITMVSDGRHMPIEAVRKLADGRPYTGAQALKLGLIDQIGDSDDARKWLLKAGSLPEQTRVEEIGGVVRPIGLVPRIIYFLTGNNSQGSVLSFLPQAISAVDGTVSIWEP
;
A
#
# COMPACT_ATOMS: atom_id res chain seq x y z
N MET A 1 64.39 -27.13 10.63
CA MET A 1 63.61 -25.87 10.64
C MET A 1 62.54 -25.95 9.55
N LEU A 2 61.31 -26.33 9.91
CA LEU A 2 60.19 -26.32 8.98
C LEU A 2 59.48 -24.98 9.12
N SER A 3 59.46 -24.20 8.05
CA SER A 3 58.78 -22.91 7.97
C SER A 3 57.32 -23.15 7.55
N CYS A 4 56.34 -23.02 8.49
CA CYS A 4 54.94 -23.04 8.19
C CYS A 4 54.55 -21.71 7.54
N ILE A 5 54.28 -21.73 6.23
CA ILE A 5 53.63 -20.61 5.53
C ILE A 5 52.15 -20.73 5.81
N VAL A 6 51.60 -19.87 6.70
CA VAL A 6 50.17 -19.68 6.87
C VAL A 6 49.67 -18.83 5.73
N ALA A 7 48.99 -19.45 4.77
CA ALA A 7 48.30 -18.74 3.71
C ALA A 7 47.01 -18.10 4.32
N VAL A 8 47.07 -16.80 4.57
CA VAL A 8 45.88 -16.00 4.88
C VAL A 8 45.02 -15.91 3.61
N ARG A 9 44.01 -16.76 3.51
CA ARG A 9 42.98 -16.59 2.49
C ARG A 9 42.22 -15.29 2.79
N HIS A 10 42.49 -14.26 2.02
CA HIS A 10 41.65 -13.11 1.93
C HIS A 10 40.30 -13.59 1.37
N PHE A 11 39.27 -13.59 2.22
CA PHE A 11 37.88 -13.74 1.81
C PHE A 11 37.48 -12.43 1.12
N SER A 12 37.66 -12.34 -0.20
CA SER A 12 37.05 -11.30 -1.04
C SER A 12 35.59 -11.70 -1.36
N GLY A 13 34.77 -11.88 -0.32
CA GLY A 13 33.37 -12.31 -0.41
C GLY A 13 32.38 -11.16 -0.35
N GLY A 14 32.73 -9.91 -0.68
CA GLY A 14 31.91 -8.75 -0.40
C GLY A 14 31.04 -8.22 -1.55
N GLU A 15 31.42 -8.44 -2.80
CA GLU A 15 30.70 -7.80 -3.94
C GLU A 15 29.82 -8.77 -4.73
N HIS A 16 30.13 -10.06 -4.75
CA HIS A 16 29.39 -11.07 -5.53
C HIS A 16 28.09 -11.57 -4.88
N ASP A 17 27.87 -11.29 -3.59
CA ASP A 17 26.68 -11.75 -2.87
C ASP A 17 25.60 -10.67 -2.72
N ARG A 18 25.86 -9.41 -3.13
CA ARG A 18 24.85 -8.34 -3.06
C ARG A 18 23.71 -8.63 -4.03
N HIS A 19 22.48 -8.40 -3.55
CA HIS A 19 21.27 -8.68 -4.32
C HIS A 19 20.22 -7.57 -4.14
N LEU A 20 19.24 -7.56 -5.05
CA LEU A 20 18.06 -6.73 -4.95
C LEU A 20 16.93 -7.52 -4.31
N VAL A 21 16.02 -6.82 -3.67
CA VAL A 21 14.76 -7.42 -3.22
C VAL A 21 13.59 -6.87 -4.01
N LEU A 22 12.57 -7.71 -4.20
CA LEU A 22 11.31 -7.38 -4.87
C LEU A 22 10.16 -7.54 -3.87
N LEU A 23 9.41 -6.48 -3.62
CA LEU A 23 8.16 -6.54 -2.89
C LEU A 23 7.00 -6.25 -3.86
N LYS A 24 6.02 -7.15 -3.91
CA LYS A 24 4.79 -6.99 -4.70
C LYS A 24 3.64 -6.54 -3.81
N ILE A 25 2.98 -5.45 -4.19
CA ILE A 25 1.74 -4.97 -3.59
C ILE A 25 0.68 -4.98 -4.68
N HIS A 26 -0.06 -6.10 -4.74
CA HIS A 26 -1.08 -6.35 -5.75
C HIS A 26 -2.46 -6.49 -5.10
N GLY A 27 -3.49 -5.94 -5.75
CA GLY A 27 -4.85 -5.91 -5.23
C GLY A 27 -5.06 -4.84 -4.15
N THR A 28 -6.11 -4.95 -3.36
CA THR A 28 -6.48 -3.97 -2.33
C THR A 28 -5.49 -4.02 -1.15
N ILE A 29 -5.04 -2.84 -0.72
CA ILE A 29 -4.18 -2.68 0.46
C ILE A 29 -5.05 -2.81 1.71
N ALA A 30 -4.79 -3.84 2.50
CA ALA A 30 -5.49 -4.09 3.76
C ALA A 30 -5.01 -3.16 4.89
N SER A 31 -5.77 -3.07 5.98
CA SER A 31 -5.37 -2.31 7.17
C SER A 31 -4.16 -2.95 7.87
N ASP A 32 -4.09 -4.30 7.91
CA ASP A 32 -2.93 -5.04 8.43
C ASP A 32 -1.96 -5.39 7.30
N VAL A 33 -0.83 -4.68 7.28
CA VAL A 33 0.30 -4.87 6.36
C VAL A 33 1.57 -5.27 7.11
N SER A 34 1.42 -5.84 8.30
CA SER A 34 2.52 -6.19 9.20
C SER A 34 3.52 -7.18 8.60
N LEU A 35 3.07 -8.05 7.69
CA LEU A 35 3.94 -8.99 6.98
C LEU A 35 4.90 -8.24 6.06
N GLN A 36 4.38 -7.31 5.25
CA GLN A 36 5.15 -6.53 4.30
C GLN A 36 6.11 -5.56 4.99
N THR A 37 5.63 -4.85 6.02
CA THR A 37 6.47 -3.91 6.77
C THR A 37 7.61 -4.60 7.52
N ARG A 38 7.38 -5.80 8.08
CA ARG A 38 8.44 -6.62 8.70
C ARG A 38 9.43 -7.14 7.66
N ALA A 39 8.96 -7.55 6.47
CA ALA A 39 9.83 -7.97 5.38
C ALA A 39 10.74 -6.84 4.91
N LEU A 40 10.19 -5.61 4.76
CA LEU A 40 10.96 -4.41 4.43
C LEU A 40 12.00 -4.10 5.51
N ALA A 41 11.63 -4.13 6.79
CA ALA A 41 12.55 -3.85 7.89
C ALA A 41 13.70 -4.88 7.94
N LYS A 42 13.39 -6.18 7.73
CA LYS A 42 14.41 -7.23 7.65
C LYS A 42 15.36 -7.02 6.47
N ALA A 43 14.84 -6.73 5.29
CA ALA A 43 15.64 -6.48 4.09
C ALA A 43 16.48 -5.18 4.20
N GLN A 44 15.94 -4.15 4.85
CA GLN A 44 16.68 -2.92 5.14
C GLN A 44 17.89 -3.17 6.03
N ALA A 45 17.76 -4.04 7.03
CA ALA A 45 18.85 -4.38 7.97
C ALA A 45 19.91 -5.32 7.38
N ASP A 46 19.62 -6.03 6.29
CA ASP A 46 20.54 -6.98 5.66
C ASP A 46 21.61 -6.23 4.83
N PRO A 47 22.91 -6.29 5.16
CA PRO A 47 23.96 -5.60 4.43
C PRO A 47 24.13 -6.10 2.98
N LEU A 48 23.68 -7.31 2.65
CA LEU A 48 23.73 -7.87 1.30
C LEU A 48 22.61 -7.35 0.39
N VAL A 49 21.55 -6.80 0.94
CA VAL A 49 20.49 -6.14 0.15
C VAL A 49 20.98 -4.79 -0.33
N ALA A 50 21.02 -4.61 -1.65
CA ALA A 50 21.53 -3.41 -2.31
C ALA A 50 20.46 -2.40 -2.71
N GLY A 51 19.19 -2.80 -2.76
CA GLY A 51 18.07 -1.94 -3.12
C GLY A 51 16.76 -2.71 -3.24
N LEU A 52 15.66 -1.97 -3.37
CA LEU A 52 14.30 -2.49 -3.45
C LEU A 52 13.65 -2.15 -4.79
N ILE A 53 13.03 -3.14 -5.41
CA ILE A 53 12.02 -2.96 -6.46
C ILE A 53 10.66 -3.15 -5.79
N LEU A 54 9.85 -2.10 -5.77
CA LEU A 54 8.47 -2.14 -5.30
C LEU A 54 7.55 -2.24 -6.52
N ASP A 55 6.92 -3.39 -6.70
CA ASP A 55 5.99 -3.67 -7.80
C ASP A 55 4.56 -3.46 -7.32
N VAL A 56 3.88 -2.43 -7.86
CA VAL A 56 2.57 -1.99 -7.39
C VAL A 56 1.53 -2.18 -8.50
N ASP A 57 0.56 -3.04 -8.25
CA ASP A 57 -0.66 -3.19 -9.07
C ASP A 57 -1.89 -3.19 -8.15
N SER A 58 -2.29 -1.99 -7.70
CA SER A 58 -3.26 -1.78 -6.63
C SER A 58 -4.16 -0.57 -6.90
N PRO A 59 -5.48 -0.69 -6.74
CA PRO A 59 -6.40 0.45 -6.79
C PRO A 59 -6.33 1.34 -5.54
N GLY A 60 -5.59 0.91 -4.51
CA GLY A 60 -5.55 1.52 -3.19
C GLY A 60 -6.12 0.59 -2.12
N GLY A 61 -6.73 1.16 -1.09
CA GLY A 61 -7.30 0.42 0.03
C GLY A 61 -7.30 1.23 1.33
N ALA A 62 -7.11 0.56 2.46
CA ALA A 62 -7.15 1.17 3.78
C ALA A 62 -6.04 2.21 3.96
N VAL A 63 -6.40 3.41 4.45
CA VAL A 63 -5.45 4.51 4.66
C VAL A 63 -4.35 4.10 5.64
N ALA A 64 -4.71 3.46 6.76
CA ALA A 64 -3.74 3.02 7.76
C ALA A 64 -2.70 2.03 7.20
N GLY A 65 -3.12 1.09 6.34
CA GLY A 65 -2.21 0.19 5.65
C GLY A 65 -1.33 0.90 4.63
N GLY A 66 -1.90 1.87 3.89
CA GLY A 66 -1.15 2.73 2.97
C GLY A 66 -0.09 3.55 3.68
N GLU A 67 -0.44 4.21 4.79
CA GLU A 67 0.48 4.99 5.62
C GLU A 67 1.60 4.13 6.19
N ALA A 68 1.27 2.97 6.78
CA ALA A 68 2.28 2.07 7.34
C ALA A 68 3.28 1.56 6.30
N LEU A 69 2.81 1.27 5.08
CA LEU A 69 3.67 0.88 3.95
C LEU A 69 4.49 2.07 3.43
N HIS A 70 3.87 3.24 3.25
CA HIS A 70 4.56 4.47 2.87
C HIS A 70 5.77 4.72 3.78
N ASP A 71 5.56 4.71 5.09
CA ASP A 71 6.60 4.94 6.07
C ASP A 71 7.69 3.86 6.04
N ALA A 72 7.30 2.60 5.83
CA ALA A 72 8.27 1.52 5.70
C ALA A 72 9.13 1.68 4.44
N VAL A 73 8.53 2.09 3.32
CA VAL A 73 9.24 2.39 2.05
C VAL A 73 10.14 3.61 2.22
N ALA A 74 9.66 4.67 2.86
CA ALA A 74 10.45 5.87 3.14
C ALA A 74 11.69 5.56 4.01
N ARG A 75 11.52 4.76 5.06
CA ARG A 75 12.66 4.29 5.88
C ARG A 75 13.65 3.46 5.06
N PHE A 76 13.14 2.59 4.17
CA PHE A 76 14.00 1.80 3.31
C PHE A 76 14.78 2.69 2.33
N GLU A 77 14.12 3.66 1.67
CA GLU A 77 14.75 4.61 0.74
C GLU A 77 15.82 5.47 1.41
N ALA A 78 15.60 5.85 2.67
CA ALA A 78 16.61 6.60 3.44
C ALA A 78 17.91 5.81 3.64
N ALA A 79 17.86 4.48 3.62
CA ALA A 79 19.02 3.60 3.81
C ALA A 79 19.56 3.01 2.49
N LYS A 80 18.68 2.66 1.57
CA LYS A 80 18.97 1.94 0.32
C LYS A 80 17.99 2.35 -0.77
N PRO A 81 18.45 2.47 -2.04
CA PRO A 81 17.60 2.99 -3.12
C PRO A 81 16.37 2.11 -3.37
N VAL A 82 15.24 2.76 -3.55
CA VAL A 82 13.96 2.17 -3.95
C VAL A 82 13.57 2.64 -5.34
N VAL A 83 13.15 1.73 -6.19
CA VAL A 83 12.43 2.03 -7.42
C VAL A 83 11.04 1.41 -7.38
N VAL A 84 10.07 2.12 -7.94
CA VAL A 84 8.71 1.60 -8.12
C VAL A 84 8.47 1.28 -9.58
N THR A 85 7.83 0.17 -9.84
CA THR A 85 7.18 -0.16 -11.12
C THR A 85 5.68 -0.27 -10.89
N MET A 86 4.92 0.45 -11.68
CA MET A 86 3.46 0.46 -11.60
C MET A 86 2.87 -0.43 -12.69
N GLY A 87 2.03 -1.38 -12.30
CA GLY A 87 1.28 -2.26 -13.19
C GLY A 87 0.12 -1.56 -13.91
N GLY A 88 -1.00 -2.22 -14.07
CA GLY A 88 -2.21 -1.66 -14.67
C GLY A 88 -2.78 -0.50 -13.86
N THR A 89 -2.71 -0.59 -12.53
CA THR A 89 -3.20 0.42 -11.60
C THR A 89 -2.23 0.59 -10.42
N ALA A 90 -1.94 1.84 -10.05
CA ALA A 90 -1.25 2.19 -8.81
C ALA A 90 -1.83 3.52 -8.30
N ALA A 91 -3.03 3.44 -7.72
CA ALA A 91 -3.86 4.60 -7.40
C ALA A 91 -4.15 4.69 -5.90
N SER A 92 -4.52 5.90 -5.41
CA SER A 92 -4.86 6.13 -4.00
C SER A 92 -3.74 5.63 -3.05
N ALA A 93 -4.02 4.72 -2.11
CA ALA A 93 -2.98 4.14 -1.25
C ALA A 93 -1.86 3.44 -2.06
N GLY A 94 -2.14 2.90 -3.27
CA GLY A 94 -1.13 2.37 -4.18
C GLY A 94 -0.16 3.45 -4.69
N TYR A 95 -0.65 4.67 -4.94
CA TYR A 95 0.20 5.82 -5.23
C TYR A 95 0.92 6.32 -3.97
N MET A 96 0.22 6.39 -2.83
CA MET A 96 0.78 6.81 -1.54
C MET A 96 2.07 6.03 -1.18
N ILE A 97 2.05 4.70 -1.31
CA ILE A 97 3.21 3.86 -1.00
C ILE A 97 4.35 4.00 -2.01
N SER A 98 4.05 4.53 -3.20
CA SER A 98 5.01 4.71 -4.29
C SER A 98 5.81 6.01 -4.19
N VAL A 99 5.24 7.06 -3.58
CA VAL A 99 5.84 8.41 -3.59
C VAL A 99 7.18 8.55 -2.86
N PRO A 100 7.54 7.75 -1.83
CA PRO A 100 8.85 7.85 -1.20
C PRO A 100 10.01 7.32 -2.07
N ALA A 101 9.70 6.58 -3.15
CA ALA A 101 10.74 5.96 -3.98
C ALA A 101 11.56 6.99 -4.75
N ARG A 102 12.84 6.70 -4.92
CA ARG A 102 13.78 7.53 -5.68
C ARG A 102 13.37 7.69 -7.14
N ARG A 103 12.71 6.67 -7.72
CA ARG A 103 12.23 6.72 -9.09
C ARG A 103 10.99 5.86 -9.28
N ILE A 104 10.02 6.39 -9.99
CA ILE A 104 8.74 5.74 -10.29
C ILE A 104 8.62 5.53 -11.79
N PHE A 105 8.44 4.27 -12.19
CA PHE A 105 8.19 3.85 -13.57
C PHE A 105 6.74 3.42 -13.73
N ALA A 106 6.13 3.77 -14.84
CA ALA A 106 4.79 3.32 -15.21
C ALA A 106 4.64 3.18 -16.73
N SER A 107 3.71 2.34 -17.16
CA SER A 107 3.29 2.30 -18.55
C SER A 107 2.47 3.55 -18.91
N ARG A 108 2.38 3.90 -20.21
CA ARG A 108 1.58 5.07 -20.64
C ARG A 108 0.11 4.99 -20.22
N SER A 109 -0.43 3.77 -20.18
CA SER A 109 -1.82 3.46 -19.84
C SER A 109 -2.07 3.13 -18.38
N THR A 110 -1.05 3.00 -17.54
CA THR A 110 -1.21 2.80 -16.09
C THR A 110 -2.13 3.87 -15.51
N LEU A 111 -3.09 3.48 -14.69
CA LEU A 111 -3.90 4.41 -13.91
C LEU A 111 -3.23 4.67 -12.57
N THR A 112 -2.96 5.95 -12.26
CA THR A 112 -2.28 6.35 -11.03
C THR A 112 -2.85 7.65 -10.46
N GLY A 113 -2.23 8.20 -9.41
CA GLY A 113 -2.77 9.38 -8.71
C GLY A 113 -3.98 9.00 -7.86
N SER A 114 -5.18 9.46 -8.21
CA SER A 114 -6.37 9.33 -7.35
C SER A 114 -6.05 9.76 -5.91
N ILE A 115 -5.39 10.93 -5.80
CA ILE A 115 -4.97 11.50 -4.52
C ILE A 115 -6.22 12.04 -3.83
N GLY A 116 -6.67 11.32 -2.81
CA GLY A 116 -7.90 11.63 -2.10
C GLY A 116 -8.23 10.58 -1.05
N VAL A 117 -9.14 10.93 -0.15
CA VAL A 117 -9.65 10.08 0.91
C VAL A 117 -11.17 10.05 0.84
N MET A 118 -11.75 8.89 0.99
CA MET A 118 -13.19 8.68 0.93
C MET A 118 -13.65 7.88 2.14
N LEU A 119 -14.77 8.30 2.73
CA LEU A 119 -15.50 7.56 3.75
C LEU A 119 -16.94 7.38 3.29
N GLN A 120 -17.44 6.14 3.25
CA GLN A 120 -18.82 5.84 2.92
C GLN A 120 -19.63 5.56 4.19
N SER A 121 -20.83 6.08 4.26
CA SER A 121 -21.79 5.86 5.36
C SER A 121 -23.14 5.43 4.78
N PRO A 122 -23.32 4.14 4.47
CA PRO A 122 -24.62 3.64 4.01
C PRO A 122 -25.68 3.76 5.13
N ASP A 123 -26.94 3.96 4.72
CA ASP A 123 -28.09 4.08 5.62
C ASP A 123 -29.23 3.19 5.12
N ILE A 124 -29.60 2.17 5.88
CA ILE A 124 -30.70 1.26 5.60
C ILE A 124 -31.91 1.47 6.51
N SER A 125 -31.93 2.54 7.32
CA SER A 125 -33.00 2.81 8.30
C SER A 125 -34.37 2.88 7.66
N GLY A 126 -34.47 3.48 6.46
CA GLY A 126 -35.72 3.54 5.70
C GLY A 126 -36.24 2.17 5.24
N LEU A 127 -35.36 1.22 4.93
CA LEU A 127 -35.73 -0.15 4.62
C LEU A 127 -36.23 -0.88 5.86
N LEU A 128 -35.52 -0.75 6.99
CA LEU A 128 -35.91 -1.36 8.26
C LEU A 128 -37.28 -0.86 8.70
N GLY A 129 -37.54 0.44 8.60
CA GLY A 129 -38.84 1.02 8.90
C GLY A 129 -39.98 0.43 8.06
N LYS A 130 -39.77 0.18 6.75
CA LYS A 130 -40.77 -0.46 5.88
C LYS A 130 -41.04 -1.92 6.27
N LEU A 131 -40.09 -2.59 6.92
CA LEU A 131 -40.23 -3.96 7.43
C LEU A 131 -40.77 -4.01 8.86
N GLY A 132 -41.10 -2.85 9.47
CA GLY A 132 -41.59 -2.76 10.85
C GLY A 132 -40.48 -3.03 11.89
N ILE A 133 -39.23 -2.91 11.52
CA ILE A 133 -38.09 -3.10 12.42
C ILE A 133 -37.63 -1.74 12.93
N SER A 134 -37.57 -1.59 14.26
CA SER A 134 -36.95 -0.44 14.95
C SER A 134 -35.70 -0.86 15.67
N VAL A 135 -34.72 0.03 15.71
CA VAL A 135 -33.41 -0.19 16.41
C VAL A 135 -33.18 0.97 17.36
N ASP A 136 -33.09 0.67 18.65
CA ASP A 136 -32.71 1.63 19.68
C ASP A 136 -31.23 1.51 19.97
N LEU A 137 -30.51 2.64 19.95
CA LEU A 137 -29.10 2.70 20.29
C LEU A 137 -28.91 3.46 21.59
N LEU A 138 -28.50 2.75 22.64
CA LEU A 138 -28.13 3.34 23.92
C LEU A 138 -26.65 3.67 23.91
N VAL A 139 -26.32 4.94 23.85
CA VAL A 139 -24.94 5.43 23.64
C VAL A 139 -24.52 6.38 24.76
N SER A 140 -23.23 6.40 25.08
CA SER A 140 -22.65 7.31 26.07
C SER A 140 -22.55 8.77 25.60
N GLY A 141 -22.72 9.02 24.30
CA GLY A 141 -22.65 10.36 23.72
C GLY A 141 -23.17 10.37 22.29
N PRO A 142 -23.61 11.55 21.77
CA PRO A 142 -24.36 11.66 20.51
C PRO A 142 -23.58 11.23 19.25
N LEU A 143 -22.25 11.26 19.29
CA LEU A 143 -21.39 10.87 18.15
C LEU A 143 -20.88 9.43 18.22
N LYS A 144 -21.12 8.71 19.37
CA LYS A 144 -20.59 7.35 19.55
C LYS A 144 -21.13 6.33 18.53
N ALA A 145 -22.34 6.54 18.02
CA ALA A 145 -22.97 5.68 17.05
C ALA A 145 -22.92 6.25 15.60
N GLN A 146 -21.98 7.12 15.32
CA GLN A 146 -21.81 7.71 13.98
C GLN A 146 -20.48 7.25 13.36
N PRO A 147 -20.46 6.73 12.12
CA PRO A 147 -21.61 6.44 11.26
C PRO A 147 -22.42 5.21 11.73
N SER A 148 -23.67 5.09 11.30
CA SER A 148 -24.56 3.97 11.61
C SER A 148 -25.28 3.49 10.36
N LEU A 149 -25.39 2.16 10.19
CA LEU A 149 -26.21 1.57 9.12
C LEU A 149 -27.71 1.70 9.38
N VAL A 150 -28.10 1.80 10.65
CA VAL A 150 -29.51 1.72 11.08
C VAL A 150 -30.10 3.07 11.50
N GLN A 151 -29.31 4.13 11.39
CA GLN A 151 -29.74 5.51 11.63
C GLN A 151 -29.09 6.45 10.63
N SER A 152 -29.84 7.45 10.19
CA SER A 152 -29.32 8.48 9.29
C SER A 152 -28.18 9.28 9.95
N LEU A 153 -27.20 9.65 9.14
CA LEU A 153 -26.08 10.45 9.58
C LEU A 153 -26.55 11.84 10.01
N SER A 154 -26.30 12.19 11.27
CA SER A 154 -26.61 13.50 11.81
C SER A 154 -25.71 14.59 11.22
N LEU A 155 -26.13 15.87 11.31
CA LEU A 155 -25.28 17.00 10.90
C LEU A 155 -23.96 17.01 11.66
N ALA A 156 -23.97 16.85 12.98
CA ALA A 156 -22.76 16.79 13.81
C ALA A 156 -21.89 15.56 13.47
N GLY A 157 -22.52 14.40 13.17
CA GLY A 157 -21.82 13.21 12.70
C GLY A 157 -21.12 13.45 11.36
N ARG A 158 -21.81 14.13 10.42
CA ARG A 158 -21.22 14.51 9.13
C ARG A 158 -20.04 15.46 9.29
N GLU A 159 -20.14 16.48 10.11
CA GLU A 159 -19.04 17.41 10.39
C GLU A 159 -17.84 16.70 11.00
N MET A 160 -18.07 15.81 11.98
CA MET A 160 -17.02 15.00 12.59
C MET A 160 -16.31 14.13 11.55
N LEU A 161 -17.05 13.38 10.74
CA LEU A 161 -16.47 12.49 9.72
C LEU A 161 -15.77 13.26 8.60
N GLN A 162 -16.35 14.42 8.18
CA GLN A 162 -15.70 15.29 7.22
C GLN A 162 -14.37 15.85 7.75
N GLY A 163 -14.30 16.17 9.04
CA GLY A 163 -13.05 16.57 9.69
C GLY A 163 -11.97 15.49 9.58
N ILE A 164 -12.33 14.23 9.85
CA ILE A 164 -11.41 13.08 9.70
C ILE A 164 -10.94 12.93 8.24
N VAL A 165 -11.87 12.97 7.27
CA VAL A 165 -11.53 12.88 5.84
C VAL A 165 -10.58 14.00 5.42
N THR A 166 -10.83 15.22 5.90
CA THR A 166 -9.98 16.38 5.57
C THR A 166 -8.57 16.23 6.17
N ASP A 167 -8.46 15.80 7.43
CA ASP A 167 -7.17 15.59 8.09
C ASP A 167 -6.33 14.53 7.35
N LEU A 168 -6.91 13.36 7.07
CA LEU A 168 -6.23 12.30 6.33
C LEU A 168 -5.87 12.71 4.89
N TYR A 169 -6.71 13.52 4.26
CA TYR A 169 -6.43 14.08 2.93
C TYR A 169 -5.24 15.04 2.97
N ASP A 170 -5.14 15.91 3.96
CA ASP A 170 -4.01 16.83 4.11
C ASP A 170 -2.71 16.09 4.42
N GLN A 171 -2.76 15.00 5.18
CA GLN A 171 -1.63 14.10 5.39
C GLN A 171 -1.17 13.48 4.05
N PHE A 172 -2.09 12.97 3.24
CA PHE A 172 -1.74 12.40 1.93
C PHE A 172 -1.13 13.45 0.99
N ILE A 173 -1.67 14.67 0.95
CA ILE A 173 -1.07 15.78 0.19
C ILE A 173 0.37 16.04 0.64
N THR A 174 0.62 16.04 1.94
CA THR A 174 1.96 16.25 2.50
C THR A 174 2.91 15.15 2.06
N MET A 175 2.50 13.89 2.15
CA MET A 175 3.30 12.75 1.67
C MET A 175 3.68 12.90 0.18
N VAL A 176 2.73 13.31 -0.66
CA VAL A 176 2.99 13.54 -2.09
C VAL A 176 3.91 14.75 -2.30
N SER A 177 3.69 15.84 -1.58
CA SER A 177 4.54 17.03 -1.62
C SER A 177 6.00 16.70 -1.31
N ASP A 178 6.23 15.96 -0.25
CA ASP A 178 7.56 15.57 0.21
C ASP A 178 8.21 14.56 -0.75
N GLY A 179 7.52 13.50 -1.11
CA GLY A 179 8.07 12.43 -1.95
C GLY A 179 8.26 12.85 -3.41
N ARG A 180 7.47 13.80 -3.93
CA ARG A 180 7.60 14.32 -5.29
C ARG A 180 8.31 15.67 -5.36
N HIS A 181 8.74 16.22 -4.21
CA HIS A 181 9.38 17.53 -4.10
C HIS A 181 8.57 18.65 -4.79
N MET A 182 7.26 18.61 -4.60
CA MET A 182 6.32 19.56 -5.19
C MET A 182 5.78 20.52 -4.12
N PRO A 183 5.53 21.79 -4.45
CA PRO A 183 4.82 22.68 -3.53
C PRO A 183 3.44 22.11 -3.17
N ILE A 184 3.04 22.18 -1.91
CA ILE A 184 1.73 21.67 -1.41
C ILE A 184 0.57 22.19 -2.28
N GLU A 185 0.58 23.47 -2.64
CA GLU A 185 -0.45 24.07 -3.48
C GLU A 185 -0.50 23.51 -4.92
N ALA A 186 0.63 23.05 -5.45
CA ALA A 186 0.66 22.34 -6.73
C ALA A 186 0.07 20.94 -6.61
N VAL A 187 0.39 20.22 -5.53
CA VAL A 187 -0.20 18.90 -5.24
C VAL A 187 -1.71 19.03 -5.05
N ARG A 188 -2.17 20.03 -4.27
CA ARG A 188 -3.59 20.25 -3.98
C ARG A 188 -4.43 20.44 -5.26
N LYS A 189 -3.86 21.07 -6.30
CA LYS A 189 -4.53 21.20 -7.61
C LYS A 189 -4.67 19.91 -8.38
N LEU A 190 -3.85 18.90 -8.07
CA LEU A 190 -3.87 17.57 -8.68
C LEU A 190 -4.63 16.55 -7.82
N ALA A 191 -5.01 16.90 -6.60
CA ALA A 191 -5.52 16.01 -5.58
C ALA A 191 -7.04 16.13 -5.40
N ASP A 192 -7.79 16.19 -6.50
CA ASP A 192 -9.25 16.21 -6.49
C ASP A 192 -9.87 14.80 -6.54
N GLY A 193 -9.05 13.76 -6.35
CA GLY A 193 -9.45 12.36 -6.35
C GLY A 193 -9.45 11.71 -7.74
N ARG A 194 -9.22 12.46 -8.83
CA ARG A 194 -9.20 11.88 -10.18
C ARG A 194 -7.97 11.01 -10.41
N PRO A 195 -8.11 9.89 -11.14
CA PRO A 195 -6.96 9.16 -11.65
C PRO A 195 -6.34 9.86 -12.86
N TYR A 196 -5.07 9.58 -13.10
CA TYR A 196 -4.30 10.02 -14.26
C TYR A 196 -3.74 8.80 -14.99
N THR A 197 -3.63 8.89 -16.31
CA THR A 197 -2.83 7.90 -17.05
C THR A 197 -1.34 8.13 -16.75
N GLY A 198 -0.49 7.10 -16.91
CA GLY A 198 0.95 7.27 -16.76
C GLY A 198 1.54 8.36 -17.65
N ALA A 199 0.99 8.52 -18.88
CA ALA A 199 1.39 9.60 -19.77
C ALA A 199 1.03 11.00 -19.22
N GLN A 200 -0.10 11.15 -18.53
CA GLN A 200 -0.49 12.39 -17.84
C GLN A 200 0.36 12.59 -16.57
N ALA A 201 0.52 11.55 -15.77
CA ALA A 201 1.27 11.57 -14.53
C ALA A 201 2.73 11.99 -14.73
N LEU A 202 3.36 11.53 -15.83
CA LEU A 202 4.70 11.98 -16.20
C LEU A 202 4.77 13.49 -16.46
N LYS A 203 3.80 14.03 -17.21
CA LYS A 203 3.75 15.48 -17.50
C LYS A 203 3.51 16.34 -16.26
N LEU A 204 2.80 15.76 -15.29
CA LEU A 204 2.44 16.41 -14.02
C LEU A 204 3.50 16.23 -12.92
N GLY A 205 4.57 15.46 -13.17
CA GLY A 205 5.61 15.18 -12.19
C GLY A 205 5.21 14.15 -11.13
N LEU A 206 4.09 13.45 -11.32
CA LEU A 206 3.63 12.42 -10.40
C LEU A 206 4.41 11.11 -10.53
N ILE A 207 5.03 10.86 -11.69
CA ILE A 207 5.98 9.77 -11.95
C ILE A 207 7.21 10.33 -12.66
N ASP A 208 8.28 9.51 -12.76
CA ASP A 208 9.57 9.97 -13.29
C ASP A 208 9.85 9.48 -14.70
N GLN A 209 9.28 8.32 -15.10
CA GLN A 209 9.59 7.74 -16.39
C GLN A 209 8.48 6.79 -16.88
N ILE A 210 8.26 6.81 -18.20
CA ILE A 210 7.53 5.73 -18.87
C ILE A 210 8.49 4.58 -19.05
N GLY A 211 8.13 3.39 -18.54
CA GLY A 211 8.95 2.19 -18.58
C GLY A 211 8.27 1.04 -17.87
N ASP A 212 8.93 -0.10 -17.85
CA ASP A 212 8.49 -1.35 -17.25
C ASP A 212 9.41 -1.81 -16.10
N SER A 213 9.19 -3.03 -15.62
CA SER A 213 9.98 -3.62 -14.52
C SER A 213 11.44 -3.84 -14.90
N ASP A 214 11.73 -4.10 -16.19
CA ASP A 214 13.10 -4.28 -16.68
C ASP A 214 13.83 -2.93 -16.69
N ASP A 215 13.17 -1.85 -17.10
CA ASP A 215 13.72 -0.51 -17.04
C ASP A 215 14.01 -0.07 -15.60
N ALA A 216 13.07 -0.33 -14.69
CA ALA A 216 13.24 -0.06 -13.27
C ALA A 216 14.43 -0.84 -12.67
N ARG A 217 14.54 -2.13 -12.99
CA ARG A 217 15.66 -2.99 -12.58
C ARG A 217 16.99 -2.46 -13.12
N LYS A 218 17.09 -2.17 -14.42
CA LYS A 218 18.30 -1.65 -15.05
C LYS A 218 18.74 -0.33 -14.40
N TRP A 219 17.79 0.55 -14.13
CA TRP A 219 18.08 1.81 -13.45
C TRP A 219 18.67 1.57 -12.05
N LEU A 220 18.07 0.66 -11.28
CA LEU A 220 18.51 0.35 -9.91
C LEU A 220 19.89 -0.32 -9.90
N LEU A 221 20.16 -1.24 -10.84
CA LEU A 221 21.48 -1.85 -11.03
C LEU A 221 22.55 -0.79 -11.31
N LYS A 222 22.26 0.14 -12.21
CA LYS A 222 23.16 1.25 -12.54
C LYS A 222 23.39 2.17 -11.34
N ALA A 223 22.35 2.56 -10.62
CA ALA A 223 22.44 3.41 -9.45
C ALA A 223 23.26 2.77 -8.31
N GLY A 224 23.17 1.45 -8.15
CA GLY A 224 23.91 0.67 -7.16
C GLY A 224 25.28 0.19 -7.62
N SER A 225 25.70 0.47 -8.88
CA SER A 225 26.91 -0.08 -9.52
C SER A 225 26.97 -1.62 -9.43
N LEU A 226 25.83 -2.28 -9.69
CA LEU A 226 25.66 -3.73 -9.57
C LEU A 226 25.76 -4.41 -10.94
N PRO A 227 26.28 -5.66 -11.01
CA PRO A 227 26.30 -6.46 -12.23
C PRO A 227 24.91 -6.74 -12.78
N GLU A 228 24.76 -6.93 -14.09
CA GLU A 228 23.48 -7.30 -14.72
C GLU A 228 22.89 -8.61 -14.18
N GLN A 229 23.77 -9.57 -13.79
CA GLN A 229 23.39 -10.87 -13.26
C GLN A 229 22.98 -10.82 -11.79
N THR A 230 22.96 -9.63 -11.17
CA THR A 230 22.53 -9.46 -9.76
C THR A 230 21.17 -10.10 -9.55
N ARG A 231 21.13 -11.03 -8.60
CA ARG A 231 19.90 -11.77 -8.27
C ARG A 231 18.86 -10.81 -7.66
N VAL A 232 17.60 -11.12 -7.90
CA VAL A 232 16.44 -10.47 -7.27
C VAL A 232 15.73 -11.50 -6.41
N GLU A 233 15.52 -11.19 -5.13
CA GLU A 233 14.80 -12.05 -4.18
C GLU A 233 13.45 -11.45 -3.84
N GLU A 234 12.36 -12.22 -4.02
CA GLU A 234 11.03 -11.76 -3.64
C GLU A 234 10.84 -11.87 -2.13
N ILE A 235 10.39 -10.78 -1.51
CA ILE A 235 10.13 -10.67 -0.08
C ILE A 235 8.65 -10.36 0.19
N GLY A 236 8.18 -10.59 1.42
CA GLY A 236 6.82 -10.22 1.84
C GLY A 236 5.70 -11.00 1.15
N GLY A 237 6.03 -12.07 0.44
CA GLY A 237 5.05 -12.94 -0.19
C GLY A 237 4.12 -13.58 0.83
N VAL A 238 2.84 -13.75 0.47
CA VAL A 238 1.89 -14.51 1.28
C VAL A 238 2.43 -15.93 1.42
N VAL A 239 2.63 -16.39 2.65
CA VAL A 239 2.88 -17.82 2.92
C VAL A 239 1.63 -18.56 2.45
N ARG A 240 1.66 -19.07 1.21
CA ARG A 240 0.59 -19.95 0.74
C ARG A 240 0.66 -21.21 1.59
N PRO A 241 -0.39 -21.56 2.34
CA PRO A 241 -0.38 -22.80 3.08
C PRO A 241 -0.20 -23.95 2.08
N ILE A 242 0.92 -24.68 2.21
CA ILE A 242 1.22 -25.86 1.40
C ILE A 242 0.33 -26.98 1.95
N GLY A 243 -0.89 -27.13 1.38
CA GLY A 243 -1.81 -28.19 1.77
C GLY A 243 -2.98 -28.33 0.78
N LEU A 244 -3.44 -29.57 0.59
CA LEU A 244 -4.59 -29.89 -0.29
C LEU A 244 -5.92 -29.33 0.25
N VAL A 245 -6.08 -29.24 1.57
CA VAL A 245 -7.30 -28.78 2.24
C VAL A 245 -7.64 -27.32 1.93
N PRO A 246 -6.72 -26.35 1.98
CA PRO A 246 -7.00 -24.99 1.59
C PRO A 246 -7.40 -24.81 0.11
N ARG A 247 -6.85 -25.66 -0.79
CA ARG A 247 -7.22 -25.64 -2.22
C ARG A 247 -8.65 -26.13 -2.46
N ILE A 248 -9.10 -27.12 -1.71
CA ILE A 248 -10.46 -27.65 -1.81
C ILE A 248 -11.46 -26.63 -1.26
N ILE A 249 -11.14 -25.96 -0.14
CA ILE A 249 -11.97 -24.91 0.43
C ILE A 249 -12.03 -23.70 -0.51
N TYR A 250 -10.91 -23.28 -1.09
CA TYR A 250 -10.87 -22.22 -2.10
C TYR A 250 -11.73 -22.55 -3.34
N PHE A 251 -11.67 -23.79 -3.81
CA PHE A 251 -12.47 -24.24 -4.96
C PHE A 251 -13.97 -24.29 -4.66
N LEU A 252 -14.36 -24.66 -3.42
CA LEU A 252 -15.75 -24.78 -3.00
C LEU A 252 -16.38 -23.47 -2.50
N THR A 253 -15.59 -22.54 -1.97
CA THR A 253 -16.11 -21.32 -1.34
C THR A 253 -15.71 -20.03 -2.07
N GLY A 254 -14.75 -20.10 -2.99
CA GLY A 254 -14.24 -18.92 -3.70
C GLY A 254 -13.52 -17.90 -2.79
N ASN A 255 -13.20 -18.28 -1.54
CA ASN A 255 -12.67 -17.37 -0.54
C ASN A 255 -11.48 -17.94 0.24
N ASN A 256 -10.48 -17.11 0.54
CA ASN A 256 -9.41 -17.44 1.47
C ASN A 256 -9.98 -17.61 2.88
N SER A 257 -9.69 -18.75 3.50
CA SER A 257 -10.17 -19.15 4.82
C SER A 257 -9.58 -18.28 5.95
N GLN A 258 -10.09 -17.09 6.10
CA GLN A 258 -10.15 -16.35 7.36
C GLN A 258 -11.53 -15.67 7.42
N GLY A 259 -12.56 -16.42 7.71
CA GLY A 259 -13.88 -15.84 7.82
C GLY A 259 -14.92 -16.84 8.26
N SER A 260 -15.58 -16.54 9.35
CA SER A 260 -16.79 -17.17 9.80
C SER A 260 -17.88 -17.12 8.71
N VAL A 261 -18.90 -17.98 8.83
CA VAL A 261 -20.08 -18.09 7.94
C VAL A 261 -20.86 -16.77 7.71
N LEU A 262 -20.44 -15.67 8.35
CA LEU A 262 -20.99 -14.32 8.22
C LEU A 262 -20.39 -13.50 7.06
N SER A 263 -19.46 -14.04 6.26
CA SER A 263 -18.83 -13.35 5.13
C SER A 263 -19.74 -13.09 3.92
N PHE A 264 -21.02 -13.46 3.98
CA PHE A 264 -22.03 -13.09 2.97
C PHE A 264 -22.67 -11.70 3.21
N LEU A 265 -22.39 -11.08 4.35
CA LEU A 265 -22.78 -9.70 4.57
C LEU A 265 -21.70 -8.79 3.96
N PRO A 266 -22.07 -7.71 3.23
CA PRO A 266 -21.07 -6.77 2.69
C PRO A 266 -20.11 -6.33 3.80
N GLN A 267 -18.83 -6.21 3.51
CA GLN A 267 -17.77 -5.80 4.47
C GLN A 267 -18.09 -4.49 5.22
N ALA A 268 -19.06 -3.72 4.73
CA ALA A 268 -19.62 -2.56 5.43
C ALA A 268 -20.16 -2.86 6.85
N ILE A 269 -20.35 -4.12 7.22
CA ILE A 269 -20.86 -4.51 8.56
C ILE A 269 -19.72 -4.84 9.52
N SER A 270 -18.52 -5.15 9.04
CA SER A 270 -17.33 -5.40 9.91
C SER A 270 -16.77 -4.14 10.57
N ALA A 271 -17.24 -2.97 10.17
CA ALA A 271 -16.87 -1.67 10.79
C ALA A 271 -17.57 -1.39 12.13
N VAL A 272 -18.34 -2.35 12.68
CA VAL A 272 -19.14 -2.15 13.91
C VAL A 272 -18.31 -2.29 15.19
N ASP A 273 -17.05 -2.71 15.12
CA ASP A 273 -16.20 -2.89 16.32
C ASP A 273 -15.40 -1.64 16.74
N GLY A 274 -15.72 -0.48 16.19
CA GLY A 274 -15.16 0.81 16.65
C GLY A 274 -13.84 1.22 16.02
N THR A 275 -13.34 0.49 15.04
CA THR A 275 -12.26 0.96 14.18
C THR A 275 -12.86 1.75 13.02
N VAL A 276 -12.32 2.92 12.75
CA VAL A 276 -12.64 3.69 11.54
C VAL A 276 -12.04 2.91 10.37
N SER A 277 -12.80 1.98 9.80
CA SER A 277 -12.43 1.37 8.53
C SER A 277 -12.67 2.41 7.45
N ILE A 278 -11.61 3.07 7.02
CA ILE A 278 -11.64 3.86 5.81
C ILE A 278 -11.70 2.84 4.68
N TRP A 279 -12.79 2.86 4.01
CA TRP A 279 -13.43 1.88 3.17
C TRP A 279 -12.48 1.10 2.23
N GLU A 280 -12.67 -0.22 2.18
CA GLU A 280 -12.18 -1.08 1.10
C GLU A 280 -13.30 -1.23 0.05
N PRO A 281 -13.00 -1.10 -1.26
CA PRO A 281 -13.97 -1.32 -2.35
C PRO A 281 -14.41 -2.78 -2.44
#